data_ce06a51918c23532602cab505d92d653
#
_entry.id   ce06a51918c23532602cab505d92d653
#
_cell.length_a   1.000
_cell.length_b   1.000
_cell.length_c   1.000
_cell.angle_alpha   90.00
_cell.angle_beta   90.00
_cell.angle_gamma   90.00
#
_symmetry.space_group_name_H-M   'P 1'
#
loop_
_entity.id
_entity.type
_entity.pdbx_description
1 polymer ?
#
loop_
_entity_poly.entity_id
_entity_poly.type
_entity_poly.pdbx_seq_one_letter_code
_entity_poly.pdbx_strand_id
1 'polypeptide(L)'
;MPYAVIRHYKDSSKLIDELERRSDDVESLIRGIAGFIAYDLVRTDSGGFSVSVYEDRAGAEESVRSAPKYLQKNLSEVGSSPEVLQGESVIHFTA
;
A
#
# COMPACT_ATOMS: atom_id res chain seq x y z
N MET A 1 2.90 8.21 17.71
CA MET A 1 1.84 8.56 16.74
C MET A 1 1.92 7.63 15.55
N PRO A 2 0.80 7.08 15.06
CA PRO A 2 0.83 6.25 13.87
C PRO A 2 1.33 7.02 12.64
N TYR A 3 1.82 6.27 11.67
CA TYR A 3 2.32 6.83 10.43
C TYR A 3 1.59 6.17 9.26
N ALA A 4 1.11 6.96 8.31
CA ALA A 4 0.33 6.46 7.18
C ALA A 4 1.07 6.64 5.87
N VAL A 5 0.84 5.69 4.95
CA VAL A 5 1.37 5.75 3.58
C VAL A 5 0.19 5.61 2.63
N ILE A 6 0.07 6.57 1.71
CA ILE A 6 -0.93 6.53 0.66
C ILE A 6 -0.21 6.33 -0.67
N ARG A 7 -0.67 5.36 -1.45
CA ARG A 7 -0.17 5.12 -2.80
C ARG A 7 -1.32 5.30 -3.78
N HIS A 8 -1.17 6.23 -4.69
CA HIS A 8 -2.18 6.51 -5.71
C HIS A 8 -1.75 5.90 -7.03
N TYR A 9 -2.53 4.93 -7.52
CA TYR A 9 -2.28 4.20 -8.76
C TYR A 9 -3.19 4.78 -9.84
N LYS A 10 -2.72 5.84 -10.46
CA LYS A 10 -3.47 6.57 -11.49
C LYS A 10 -3.54 5.76 -12.78
N ASP A 11 -4.71 5.66 -13.38
CA ASP A 11 -4.92 4.97 -14.65
C ASP A 11 -4.39 3.53 -14.66
N SER A 12 -4.50 2.85 -13.52
CA SER A 12 -3.92 1.53 -13.32
C SER A 12 -4.94 0.50 -12.87
N SER A 13 -6.10 0.46 -13.53
CA SER A 13 -7.15 -0.49 -13.14
C SER A 13 -6.69 -1.94 -13.27
N LYS A 14 -5.82 -2.25 -14.24
CA LYS A 14 -5.27 -3.61 -14.38
C LYS A 14 -4.40 -3.99 -13.20
N LEU A 15 -3.62 -3.05 -12.67
CA LEU A 15 -2.82 -3.30 -11.48
C LEU A 15 -3.71 -3.59 -10.27
N ILE A 16 -4.79 -2.81 -10.11
CA ILE A 16 -5.72 -3.05 -9.01
C ILE A 16 -6.36 -4.44 -9.14
N ASP A 17 -6.76 -4.84 -10.34
CA ASP A 17 -7.32 -6.17 -10.60
C ASP A 17 -6.33 -7.27 -10.20
N GLU A 18 -5.06 -7.12 -10.56
CA GLU A 18 -4.04 -8.10 -10.21
C GLU A 18 -3.75 -8.14 -8.71
N LEU A 19 -3.73 -6.99 -8.05
CA LEU A 19 -3.53 -6.95 -6.60
C LEU A 19 -4.69 -7.60 -5.87
N GLU A 20 -5.92 -7.38 -6.32
CA GLU A 20 -7.09 -8.03 -5.75
C GLU A 20 -7.00 -9.54 -5.90
N ARG A 21 -6.60 -10.01 -7.07
CA ARG A 21 -6.44 -11.45 -7.33
C ARG A 21 -5.35 -12.07 -6.46
N ARG A 22 -4.35 -11.27 -6.08
CA ARG A 22 -3.22 -11.70 -5.24
C ARG A 22 -3.36 -11.20 -3.80
N SER A 23 -4.59 -11.07 -3.32
CA SER A 23 -4.85 -10.49 -2.01
C SER A 23 -4.11 -11.20 -0.87
N ASP A 24 -3.94 -12.53 -0.95
CA ASP A 24 -3.21 -13.27 0.08
C ASP A 24 -1.73 -12.89 0.11
N ASP A 25 -1.12 -12.70 -1.06
CA ASP A 25 0.27 -12.28 -1.15
C ASP A 25 0.44 -10.84 -0.62
N VAL A 26 -0.48 -9.96 -0.98
CA VAL A 26 -0.46 -8.58 -0.51
C VAL A 26 -0.59 -8.54 1.01
N GLU A 27 -1.52 -9.32 1.56
CA GLU A 27 -1.71 -9.40 3.00
C GLU A 27 -0.45 -9.88 3.70
N SER A 28 0.18 -10.96 3.20
CA SER A 28 1.39 -11.50 3.79
C SER A 28 2.53 -10.48 3.76
N LEU A 29 2.68 -9.78 2.65
CA LEU A 29 3.73 -8.76 2.51
C LEU A 29 3.55 -7.64 3.52
N ILE A 30 2.35 -7.08 3.61
CA ILE A 30 2.09 -5.93 4.45
C ILE A 30 2.08 -6.31 5.93
N ARG A 31 1.47 -7.44 6.30
CA ARG A 31 1.47 -7.93 7.69
C ARG A 31 2.85 -8.28 8.19
N GLY A 32 3.77 -8.61 7.29
CA GLY A 32 5.15 -8.91 7.66
C GLY A 32 5.96 -7.68 8.09
N ILE A 33 5.43 -6.49 7.88
CA ILE A 33 6.13 -5.27 8.27
C ILE A 33 5.85 -4.98 9.74
N ALA A 34 6.93 -4.78 10.52
CA ALA A 34 6.81 -4.51 11.94
C ALA A 34 5.99 -3.24 12.19
N GLY A 35 5.07 -3.31 13.14
CA GLY A 35 4.24 -2.16 13.50
C GLY A 35 3.02 -1.96 12.61
N PHE A 36 2.71 -2.91 11.74
CA PHE A 36 1.53 -2.81 10.89
C PHE A 36 0.24 -2.69 11.72
N ILE A 37 -0.64 -1.76 11.33
CA ILE A 37 -1.94 -1.54 12.00
C ILE A 37 -3.09 -1.84 11.06
N ALA A 38 -3.11 -1.25 9.85
CA ALA A 38 -4.25 -1.36 8.95
C ALA A 38 -3.83 -1.15 7.50
N TYR A 39 -4.60 -1.76 6.59
CA TYR A 39 -4.37 -1.63 5.15
C TYR A 39 -5.68 -1.68 4.40
N ASP A 40 -5.86 -0.76 3.46
CA ASP A 40 -6.97 -0.78 2.52
C ASP A 40 -6.45 -0.55 1.12
N LEU A 41 -6.94 -1.35 0.18
CA LEU A 41 -6.75 -1.09 -1.25
C LEU A 41 -8.11 -0.75 -1.83
N VAL A 42 -8.25 0.43 -2.38
CA VAL A 42 -9.54 0.97 -2.82
C VAL A 42 -9.53 1.13 -4.33
N ARG A 43 -10.53 0.56 -4.99
CA ARG A 43 -10.72 0.71 -6.44
C ARG A 43 -11.49 2.01 -6.71
N THR A 44 -10.99 2.79 -7.68
CA THR A 44 -11.68 3.97 -8.19
C THR A 44 -12.01 3.78 -9.67
N ASP A 45 -12.69 4.74 -10.28
CA ASP A 45 -13.11 4.64 -11.66
C ASP A 45 -11.95 4.45 -12.64
N SER A 46 -10.80 5.06 -12.37
CA SER A 46 -9.67 5.03 -13.30
C SER A 46 -8.45 4.30 -12.76
N GLY A 47 -8.53 3.73 -11.58
CA GLY A 47 -7.38 3.05 -10.97
C GLY A 47 -7.66 2.69 -9.54
N GLY A 48 -6.91 3.26 -8.61
CA GLY A 48 -7.14 3.01 -7.20
C GLY A 48 -6.10 3.65 -6.31
N PHE A 49 -6.24 3.43 -5.03
CA PHE A 49 -5.24 3.87 -4.07
C PHE A 49 -5.19 2.89 -2.90
N SER A 50 -4.06 2.88 -2.22
CA SER A 50 -3.94 2.12 -0.97
C SER A 50 -3.63 3.06 0.18
N VAL A 51 -4.10 2.68 1.36
CA VAL A 51 -3.77 3.34 2.61
C VAL A 51 -3.23 2.29 3.54
N SER A 52 -2.01 2.46 4.01
CA SER A 52 -1.44 1.57 5.02
C SER A 52 -1.01 2.40 6.22
N VAL A 53 -1.23 1.84 7.41
CA VAL A 53 -0.96 2.53 8.67
C VAL A 53 -0.05 1.67 9.52
N TYR A 54 0.96 2.29 10.11
CA TYR A 54 1.96 1.64 10.95
C TYR A 54 2.08 2.39 12.28
N GLU A 55 2.60 1.72 13.30
CA GLU A 55 2.76 2.32 14.62
C GLU A 55 3.73 3.50 14.61
N ASP A 56 4.74 3.46 13.72
CA ASP A 56 5.75 4.50 13.64
C ASP A 56 6.28 4.65 12.22
N ARG A 57 7.17 5.62 12.07
CA ARG A 57 7.77 5.96 10.78
C ARG A 57 8.60 4.81 10.19
N ALA A 58 9.25 4.01 11.03
CA ALA A 58 10.10 2.92 10.56
C ALA A 58 9.30 1.89 9.75
N GLY A 59 8.09 1.55 10.20
CA GLY A 59 7.21 0.66 9.46
C GLY A 59 6.78 1.24 8.13
N ALA A 60 6.42 2.52 8.12
CA ALA A 60 6.06 3.21 6.89
C ALA A 60 7.20 3.20 5.88
N GLU A 61 8.40 3.51 6.32
CA GLU A 61 9.59 3.52 5.45
C GLU A 61 9.88 2.12 4.91
N GLU A 62 9.72 1.08 5.72
CA GLU A 62 9.90 -0.29 5.26
C GLU A 62 8.89 -0.63 4.16
N SER A 63 7.62 -0.22 4.30
CA SER A 63 6.62 -0.46 3.27
C SER A 63 6.95 0.25 1.97
N VAL A 64 7.50 1.45 2.04
CA VAL A 64 7.90 2.22 0.85
C VAL A 64 9.06 1.53 0.12
N ARG A 65 9.92 0.81 0.83
CA ARG A 65 11.00 0.03 0.23
C ARG A 65 10.50 -1.30 -0.34
N SER A 66 9.60 -1.98 0.37
CA SER A 66 9.20 -3.36 0.04
C SER A 66 8.17 -3.44 -1.08
N ALA A 67 7.20 -2.52 -1.11
CA ALA A 67 6.12 -2.58 -2.10
C ALA A 67 6.61 -2.47 -3.54
N PRO A 68 7.51 -1.52 -3.89
CA PRO A 68 8.03 -1.47 -5.27
C PRO A 68 8.76 -2.73 -5.69
N LYS A 69 9.48 -3.37 -4.76
CA LYS A 69 10.18 -4.63 -5.05
C LYS A 69 9.20 -5.74 -5.41
N TYR A 70 8.09 -5.83 -4.68
CA TYR A 70 7.06 -6.81 -4.98
C TYR A 70 6.45 -6.58 -6.36
N LEU A 71 6.10 -5.33 -6.68
CA LEU A 71 5.51 -4.98 -7.97
C LEU A 71 6.47 -5.29 -9.11
N GLN A 72 7.74 -4.93 -8.97
CA GLN A 72 8.74 -5.17 -9.99
C GLN A 72 8.95 -6.66 -10.24
N LYS A 73 8.99 -7.45 -9.18
CA LYS A 73 9.23 -8.89 -9.27
C LYS A 73 8.03 -9.66 -9.84
N ASN A 74 6.82 -9.27 -9.47
CA ASN A 74 5.62 -10.08 -9.74
C ASN A 74 4.65 -9.45 -10.74
N LEU A 75 4.65 -8.15 -10.90
CA LEU A 75 3.63 -7.42 -11.67
C LEU A 75 4.24 -6.37 -12.59
N SER A 76 5.45 -6.59 -13.07
CA SER A 76 6.15 -5.60 -13.91
C SER A 76 5.39 -5.25 -15.19
N GLU A 77 4.59 -6.17 -15.72
CA GLU A 77 3.83 -5.95 -16.96
C GLU A 77 2.64 -5.02 -16.77
N VAL A 78 2.08 -4.97 -15.58
CA VAL A 78 0.91 -4.15 -15.28
C VAL A 78 1.20 -3.08 -14.24
N GLY A 79 2.40 -3.12 -13.67
CA GLY A 79 2.80 -2.18 -12.63
C GLY A 79 3.10 -0.81 -13.17
N SER A 80 2.77 0.20 -12.39
CA SER A 80 3.17 1.58 -12.63
C SER A 80 3.72 2.13 -11.34
N SER A 81 4.49 3.21 -11.43
CA SER A 81 5.00 3.87 -10.24
C SER A 81 3.87 4.68 -9.61
N PRO A 82 3.42 4.35 -8.41
CA PRO A 82 2.38 5.13 -7.76
C PRO A 82 2.93 6.46 -7.27
N GLU A 83 2.03 7.41 -7.12
CA GLU A 83 2.33 8.62 -6.35
C GLU A 83 2.25 8.24 -4.88
N VAL A 84 3.31 8.52 -4.13
CA VAL A 84 3.41 8.13 -2.72
C VAL A 84 3.37 9.36 -1.83
N LEU A 85 2.44 9.36 -0.89
CA LEU A 85 2.36 10.35 0.16
C LEU A 85 2.51 9.63 1.49
N GLN A 86 3.29 10.19 2.40
CA GLN A 86 3.44 9.60 3.72
C GLN A 86 3.55 10.68 4.78
N GLY A 87 3.03 10.39 5.95
CA GLY A 87 3.07 11.36 7.03
C GLY A 87 2.53 10.82 8.33
N GLU A 88 2.67 11.62 9.36
CA GLU A 88 2.20 11.30 10.69
C GLU A 88 0.68 11.42 10.74
N SER A 89 0.03 10.39 11.30
CA SER A 89 -1.41 10.42 11.52
C SER A 89 -1.68 11.23 12.78
N VAL A 90 -2.21 12.42 12.61
CA VAL A 90 -2.43 13.34 13.74
C VAL A 90 -3.76 13.10 14.46
N ILE A 91 -4.68 12.39 13.82
CA ILE A 91 -5.92 11.91 14.44
C ILE A 91 -6.14 10.49 13.95
N HIS A 92 -6.20 9.53 14.87
CA HIS A 92 -6.37 8.13 14.54
C HIS A 92 -7.28 7.47 15.58
N PHE A 93 -8.37 6.89 15.09
CA PHE A 93 -9.24 6.07 15.93
C PHE A 93 -9.91 5.00 15.07
N THR A 94 -10.35 3.95 15.71
CA THR A 94 -11.03 2.83 15.05
C THR A 94 -12.39 2.59 15.68
N ALA A 95 -13.20 1.76 15.02
CA ALA A 95 -14.50 1.39 15.56
C ALA A 95 -14.36 0.65 16.89
#